data_5eee534ec7ff656d835986ecdd13fe70
#
_entry.id   5eee534ec7ff656d835986ecdd13fe70
#
_cell.length_a   1.000
_cell.length_b   1.000
_cell.length_c   1.000
_cell.angle_alpha   90.00
_cell.angle_beta   90.00
_cell.angle_gamma   90.00
#
_symmetry.space_group_name_H-M   'P 1'
#
loop_
_entity.id
_entity.type
_entity.pdbx_description
1 polymer ?
#
loop_
_entity_poly.entity_id
_entity_poly.type
_entity_poly.pdbx_seq_one_letter_code
_entity_poly.pdbx_strand_id
1 'polypeptide(L)'
;MRLKMIMLLAVAAIASPAQSRDCPWSNADMARVDRAVRAMFDALKVDDRTAFRRAVTADFLAFELGRRMSGDELFKLVEDSHKSGRVINWSIGPMIVRGDCNSAWAAWDNVGSAGVPPNIAPRRWMESAALRRSSAGWRVEFLHSTVIAPSPTK
;
A
#
# COMPACT_ATOMS: atom_id res chain seq x y z
N MET A 1 61.71 -43.66 -7.68
CA MET A 1 60.29 -43.40 -7.40
C MET A 1 60.21 -41.97 -6.86
N ARG A 2 59.79 -40.99 -7.68
CA ARG A 2 59.70 -39.53 -7.30
C ARG A 2 58.30 -39.23 -6.91
N LEU A 3 58.03 -38.89 -5.65
CA LEU A 3 56.74 -38.49 -5.10
C LEU A 3 56.49 -37.02 -5.45
N LYS A 4 55.49 -36.75 -6.29
CA LYS A 4 55.06 -35.38 -6.59
C LYS A 4 54.04 -34.93 -5.53
N MET A 5 54.47 -33.98 -4.70
CA MET A 5 53.63 -33.33 -3.72
C MET A 5 52.76 -32.28 -4.42
N ILE A 6 51.44 -32.52 -4.49
CA ILE A 6 50.48 -31.56 -5.02
C ILE A 6 50.03 -30.65 -3.86
N MET A 7 50.40 -29.38 -3.97
CA MET A 7 50.05 -28.33 -3.00
C MET A 7 48.67 -27.75 -3.41
N LEU A 8 47.64 -28.07 -2.61
CA LEU A 8 46.30 -27.51 -2.80
C LEU A 8 46.28 -26.08 -2.20
N LEU A 9 46.20 -25.06 -3.07
CA LEU A 9 45.92 -23.69 -2.61
C LEU A 9 44.41 -23.56 -2.30
N ALA A 10 44.06 -23.40 -1.04
CA ALA A 10 42.72 -23.01 -0.62
C ALA A 10 42.55 -21.51 -0.81
N VAL A 11 41.71 -21.09 -1.78
CA VAL A 11 41.31 -19.68 -1.96
C VAL A 11 40.18 -19.39 -0.97
N ALA A 12 40.49 -18.67 0.12
CA ALA A 12 39.50 -18.16 1.04
C ALA A 12 38.77 -16.99 0.38
N ALA A 13 37.50 -17.19 0.00
CA ALA A 13 36.62 -16.11 -0.44
C ALA A 13 36.29 -15.21 0.76
N ILE A 14 36.87 -14.02 0.80
CA ILE A 14 36.55 -12.98 1.77
C ILE A 14 35.18 -12.40 1.36
N ALA A 15 34.10 -12.82 2.02
CA ALA A 15 32.81 -12.19 1.90
C ALA A 15 32.89 -10.76 2.49
N SER A 16 32.92 -9.75 1.64
CA SER A 16 32.81 -8.36 2.08
C SER A 16 31.46 -8.17 2.78
N PRO A 17 31.43 -7.56 3.99
CA PRO A 17 30.16 -7.25 4.64
C PRO A 17 29.38 -6.30 3.71
N ALA A 18 28.14 -6.67 3.41
CA ALA A 18 27.22 -5.80 2.69
C ALA A 18 27.06 -4.51 3.53
N GLN A 19 27.68 -3.43 3.07
CA GLN A 19 27.50 -2.12 3.67
C GLN A 19 26.02 -1.77 3.56
N SER A 20 25.33 -1.69 4.70
CA SER A 20 23.99 -1.10 4.75
C SER A 20 24.14 0.34 4.26
N ARG A 21 23.57 0.63 3.08
CA ARG A 21 23.51 2.02 2.62
C ARG A 21 22.69 2.78 3.63
N ASP A 22 23.32 3.74 4.33
CA ASP A 22 22.58 4.68 5.16
C ASP A 22 21.50 5.32 4.30
N CYS A 23 20.26 5.04 4.63
CA CYS A 23 19.12 5.61 3.95
C CYS A 23 18.41 6.55 4.90
N PRO A 24 18.71 7.84 4.86
CA PRO A 24 18.03 8.80 5.69
C PRO A 24 16.55 8.88 5.32
N TRP A 25 15.71 8.35 6.18
CA TRP A 25 14.27 8.53 6.10
C TRP A 25 13.92 9.96 6.50
N SER A 26 13.20 10.68 5.65
CA SER A 26 12.94 12.11 5.80
C SER A 26 11.45 12.45 5.82
N ASN A 27 11.11 13.65 6.31
CA ASN A 27 9.75 14.19 6.18
C ASN A 27 9.27 14.26 4.72
N ALA A 28 10.20 14.48 3.78
CA ALA A 28 9.89 14.45 2.36
C ALA A 28 9.47 13.05 1.87
N ASP A 29 10.07 11.99 2.43
CA ASP A 29 9.67 10.60 2.12
C ASP A 29 8.30 10.29 2.70
N MET A 30 8.02 10.69 3.95
CA MET A 30 6.69 10.58 4.54
C MET A 30 5.62 11.26 3.69
N ALA A 31 5.88 12.48 3.21
CA ALA A 31 4.97 13.20 2.33
C ALA A 31 4.77 12.52 0.95
N ARG A 32 5.80 11.83 0.44
CA ARG A 32 5.67 11.05 -0.81
C ARG A 32 4.81 9.81 -0.62
N VAL A 33 4.95 9.12 0.53
CA VAL A 33 4.12 7.98 0.90
C VAL A 33 2.65 8.41 1.06
N ASP A 34 2.37 9.49 1.80
CA ASP A 34 1.03 10.06 1.96
C ASP A 34 0.39 10.34 0.58
N ARG A 35 1.12 11.01 -0.31
CA ARG A 35 0.63 11.27 -1.68
C ARG A 35 0.34 10.01 -2.48
N ALA A 36 1.16 8.96 -2.34
CA ALA A 36 0.95 7.70 -3.07
C ALA A 36 -0.35 7.00 -2.62
N VAL A 37 -0.63 6.98 -1.31
CA VAL A 37 -1.88 6.45 -0.78
C VAL A 37 -3.07 7.27 -1.29
N ARG A 38 -3.02 8.60 -1.19
CA ARG A 38 -4.11 9.47 -1.68
C ARG A 38 -4.37 9.31 -3.17
N ALA A 39 -3.32 9.19 -3.98
CA ALA A 39 -3.44 8.97 -5.42
C ALA A 39 -4.19 7.66 -5.77
N MET A 40 -4.01 6.61 -4.97
CA MET A 40 -4.78 5.37 -5.13
C MET A 40 -6.28 5.60 -4.90
N PHE A 41 -6.64 6.29 -3.80
CA PHE A 41 -8.04 6.60 -3.49
C PHE A 41 -8.66 7.59 -4.48
N ASP A 42 -7.89 8.59 -4.94
CA ASP A 42 -8.38 9.55 -5.93
C ASP A 42 -8.69 8.85 -7.26
N ALA A 43 -7.88 7.87 -7.66
CA ALA A 43 -8.15 7.05 -8.83
C ALA A 43 -9.40 6.18 -8.68
N LEU A 44 -9.63 5.61 -7.49
CA LEU A 44 -10.84 4.83 -7.18
C LEU A 44 -12.10 5.70 -7.20
N LYS A 45 -12.02 6.95 -6.70
CA LYS A 45 -13.17 7.88 -6.67
C LYS A 45 -13.75 8.20 -8.04
N VAL A 46 -12.91 8.19 -9.08
CA VAL A 46 -13.27 8.60 -10.44
C VAL A 46 -13.22 7.46 -11.44
N ASP A 47 -13.07 6.23 -10.96
CA ASP A 47 -12.96 5.01 -11.78
C ASP A 47 -11.81 5.07 -12.81
N ASP A 48 -10.71 5.78 -12.50
CA ASP A 48 -9.52 5.82 -13.34
C ASP A 48 -8.61 4.60 -13.09
N ARG A 49 -8.89 3.52 -13.81
CA ARG A 49 -8.11 2.28 -13.74
C ARG A 49 -6.64 2.47 -14.06
N THR A 50 -6.32 3.37 -14.97
CA THR A 50 -4.93 3.63 -15.37
C THR A 50 -4.16 4.33 -14.25
N ALA A 51 -4.75 5.33 -13.63
CA ALA A 51 -4.17 6.00 -12.46
C ALA A 51 -4.05 5.04 -11.27
N PHE A 52 -5.07 4.21 -11.01
CA PHE A 52 -5.02 3.19 -9.97
C PHE A 52 -3.84 2.22 -10.16
N ARG A 53 -3.67 1.65 -11.37
CA ARG A 53 -2.55 0.76 -11.68
C ARG A 53 -1.17 1.41 -11.57
N ARG A 54 -1.08 2.73 -11.75
CA ARG A 54 0.16 3.47 -11.48
C ARG A 54 0.42 3.66 -9.98
N ALA A 55 -0.62 3.78 -9.18
CA ALA A 55 -0.52 4.00 -7.74
C ALA A 55 -0.21 2.73 -6.94
N VAL A 56 -0.53 1.55 -7.49
CA VAL A 56 -0.32 0.26 -6.82
C VAL A 56 0.78 -0.56 -7.50
N THR A 57 1.32 -1.57 -6.80
CA THR A 57 2.24 -2.56 -7.40
C THR A 57 1.48 -3.58 -8.25
N ALA A 58 2.18 -4.29 -9.12
CA ALA A 58 1.56 -5.32 -9.96
C ALA A 58 1.01 -6.51 -9.14
N ASP A 59 1.64 -6.77 -8.00
CA ASP A 59 1.29 -7.81 -7.02
C ASP A 59 0.46 -7.28 -5.84
N PHE A 60 -0.16 -6.11 -5.99
CA PHE A 60 -1.00 -5.48 -4.96
C PHE A 60 -2.06 -6.43 -4.41
N LEU A 61 -2.22 -6.39 -3.10
CA LEU A 61 -3.19 -7.16 -2.35
C LEU A 61 -4.01 -6.25 -1.44
N ALA A 62 -5.31 -6.41 -1.40
CA ALA A 62 -6.18 -5.76 -0.43
C ALA A 62 -6.90 -6.78 0.47
N PHE A 63 -7.05 -6.41 1.75
CA PHE A 63 -8.02 -7.02 2.66
C PHE A 63 -9.15 -6.02 2.87
N GLU A 64 -10.30 -6.31 2.28
CA GLU A 64 -11.47 -5.44 2.28
C GLU A 64 -12.74 -6.29 2.45
N LEU A 65 -13.67 -5.84 3.28
CA LEU A 65 -14.93 -6.54 3.57
C LEU A 65 -14.74 -8.01 4.01
N GLY A 66 -13.68 -8.28 4.76
CA GLY A 66 -13.35 -9.64 5.20
C GLY A 66 -12.85 -10.57 4.07
N ARG A 67 -12.51 -10.04 2.90
CA ARG A 67 -12.03 -10.79 1.74
C ARG A 67 -10.62 -10.35 1.35
N ARG A 68 -9.90 -11.29 0.74
CA ARG A 68 -8.63 -11.01 0.04
C ARG A 68 -8.96 -10.70 -1.42
N MET A 69 -8.39 -9.62 -1.95
CA MET A 69 -8.63 -9.13 -3.30
C MET A 69 -7.33 -8.71 -3.97
N SER A 70 -7.17 -9.03 -5.24
CA SER A 70 -6.18 -8.39 -6.11
C SER A 70 -6.55 -6.94 -6.40
N GLY A 71 -5.63 -6.18 -7.01
CA GLY A 71 -5.92 -4.80 -7.40
C GLY A 71 -7.07 -4.68 -8.41
N ASP A 72 -7.13 -5.59 -9.38
CA ASP A 72 -8.23 -5.58 -10.37
C ASP A 72 -9.59 -5.94 -9.74
N GLU A 73 -9.62 -6.84 -8.75
CA GLU A 73 -10.85 -7.17 -8.01
C GLU A 73 -11.32 -6.03 -7.13
N LEU A 74 -10.40 -5.35 -6.40
CA LEU A 74 -10.74 -4.18 -5.61
C LEU A 74 -11.27 -3.04 -6.50
N PHE A 75 -10.57 -2.75 -7.60
CA PHE A 75 -10.99 -1.69 -8.52
C PHE A 75 -12.39 -2.00 -9.10
N LYS A 76 -12.59 -3.25 -9.54
CA LYS A 76 -13.89 -3.68 -10.07
C LYS A 76 -15.01 -3.58 -9.03
N LEU A 77 -14.77 -3.93 -7.78
CA LEU A 77 -15.74 -3.80 -6.69
C LEU A 77 -16.22 -2.35 -6.52
N VAL A 78 -15.29 -1.38 -6.55
CA VAL A 78 -15.62 0.04 -6.43
C VAL A 78 -16.35 0.52 -7.68
N GLU A 79 -15.83 0.22 -8.86
CA GLU A 79 -16.44 0.58 -10.15
C GLU A 79 -17.88 0.03 -10.28
N ASP A 80 -18.10 -1.24 -9.94
CA ASP A 80 -19.45 -1.86 -9.96
C ASP A 80 -20.39 -1.19 -8.93
N SER A 81 -19.84 -0.78 -7.77
CA SER A 81 -20.60 -0.01 -6.77
C SER A 81 -21.06 1.33 -7.35
N HIS A 82 -20.19 2.09 -8.01
CA HIS A 82 -20.54 3.35 -8.67
C HIS A 82 -21.57 3.14 -9.80
N LYS A 83 -21.39 2.11 -10.64
CA LYS A 83 -22.34 1.75 -11.71
C LYS A 83 -23.73 1.39 -11.17
N SER A 84 -23.81 0.84 -9.96
CA SER A 84 -25.10 0.57 -9.29
C SER A 84 -25.75 1.81 -8.66
N GLY A 85 -25.17 2.99 -8.87
CA GLY A 85 -25.64 4.25 -8.29
C GLY A 85 -25.22 4.48 -6.84
N ARG A 86 -24.33 3.62 -6.30
CA ARG A 86 -23.78 3.83 -4.96
C ARG A 86 -22.73 4.93 -5.00
N VAL A 87 -22.86 5.87 -4.08
CA VAL A 87 -21.84 6.90 -3.82
C VAL A 87 -20.95 6.41 -2.68
N ILE A 88 -19.64 6.54 -2.84
CA ILE A 88 -18.67 6.29 -1.80
C ILE A 88 -17.75 7.50 -1.70
N ASN A 89 -17.82 8.20 -0.57
CA ASN A 89 -16.99 9.38 -0.30
C ASN A 89 -15.96 9.02 0.76
N TRP A 90 -14.69 9.20 0.44
CA TRP A 90 -13.57 9.05 1.38
C TRP A 90 -12.99 10.43 1.72
N SER A 91 -12.77 10.66 3.00
CA SER A 91 -12.02 11.81 3.52
C SER A 91 -10.87 11.27 4.39
N ILE A 92 -9.73 11.09 3.74
CA ILE A 92 -8.54 10.50 4.35
C ILE A 92 -7.95 11.49 5.35
N GLY A 93 -7.91 11.10 6.62
CA GLY A 93 -7.35 11.86 7.71
C GLY A 93 -5.82 11.98 7.67
N PRO A 94 -5.22 12.58 8.69
CA PRO A 94 -3.78 12.58 8.87
C PRO A 94 -3.24 11.14 8.97
N MET A 95 -2.09 10.88 8.32
CA MET A 95 -1.48 9.56 8.33
C MET A 95 -0.32 9.48 9.32
N ILE A 96 -0.25 8.36 10.04
CA ILE A 96 0.99 7.93 10.69
C ILE A 96 1.79 7.20 9.62
N VAL A 97 2.98 7.68 9.29
CA VAL A 97 3.86 7.09 8.28
C VAL A 97 5.20 6.71 8.90
N ARG A 98 5.69 5.50 8.62
CA ARG A 98 7.02 5.01 9.01
C ARG A 98 7.61 4.23 7.85
N GLY A 99 8.93 4.22 7.73
CA GLY A 99 9.57 3.47 6.66
C GLY A 99 11.08 3.63 6.62
N ASP A 100 11.64 3.12 5.54
CA ASP A 100 13.05 3.19 5.18
C ASP A 100 13.22 3.52 3.68
N CYS A 101 14.38 3.21 3.10
CA CYS A 101 14.66 3.46 1.68
C CYS A 101 13.69 2.80 0.71
N ASN A 102 13.23 1.61 1.02
CA ASN A 102 12.61 0.70 0.06
C ASN A 102 11.17 0.34 0.43
N SER A 103 10.84 0.42 1.71
CA SER A 103 9.54 0.03 2.25
C SER A 103 9.01 1.07 3.22
N ALA A 104 7.69 1.21 3.25
CA ALA A 104 6.99 2.07 4.19
C ALA A 104 5.65 1.44 4.57
N TRP A 105 5.12 1.87 5.71
CA TRP A 105 3.74 1.63 6.06
C TRP A 105 3.08 2.94 6.49
N ALA A 106 1.78 3.01 6.25
CA ALA A 106 0.93 4.12 6.68
C ALA A 106 -0.32 3.58 7.36
N ALA A 107 -0.84 4.34 8.34
CA ALA A 107 -2.12 4.04 8.99
C ALA A 107 -2.89 5.34 9.23
N TRP A 108 -4.21 5.29 9.04
CA TRP A 108 -5.07 6.47 9.16
C TRP A 108 -6.52 6.09 9.46
N ASP A 109 -7.25 7.08 9.97
CA ASP A 109 -8.71 7.05 9.96
C ASP A 109 -9.23 7.70 8.68
N ASN A 110 -10.22 7.05 8.08
CA ASN A 110 -10.94 7.56 6.94
C ASN A 110 -12.40 7.79 7.36
N VAL A 111 -12.87 9.00 7.16
CA VAL A 111 -14.24 9.41 7.47
C VAL A 111 -14.94 9.73 6.17
N GLY A 112 -16.20 9.36 6.06
CA GLY A 112 -16.93 9.66 4.83
C GLY A 112 -18.36 9.17 4.87
N SER A 113 -18.87 8.80 3.72
CA SER A 113 -20.23 8.29 3.58
C SER A 113 -20.32 7.28 2.44
N ALA A 114 -21.27 6.37 2.54
CA ALA A 114 -21.57 5.45 1.46
C ALA A 114 -23.08 5.11 1.45
N GLY A 115 -23.62 4.91 0.26
CA GLY A 115 -25.01 4.51 0.08
C GLY A 115 -25.54 4.82 -1.31
N VAL A 116 -26.79 4.48 -1.55
CA VAL A 116 -27.51 4.87 -2.77
C VAL A 116 -28.47 6.02 -2.41
N PRO A 117 -28.43 7.17 -3.12
CA PRO A 117 -29.34 8.27 -2.83
C PRO A 117 -30.81 7.82 -2.83
N PRO A 118 -31.67 8.32 -1.93
CA PRO A 118 -31.36 9.31 -0.89
C PRO A 118 -30.72 8.71 0.38
N ASN A 119 -30.48 7.41 0.46
CA ASN A 119 -30.04 6.68 1.65
C ASN A 119 -28.49 6.61 1.72
N ILE A 120 -27.85 7.77 1.87
CA ILE A 120 -26.41 7.87 2.09
C ILE A 120 -26.16 7.98 3.60
N ALA A 121 -25.36 7.05 4.14
CA ALA A 121 -25.05 7.00 5.57
C ALA A 121 -23.59 7.35 5.84
N PRO A 122 -23.27 8.03 6.95
CA PRO A 122 -21.90 8.21 7.41
C PRO A 122 -21.18 6.86 7.56
N ARG A 123 -19.90 6.86 7.22
CA ARG A 123 -19.01 5.70 7.38
C ARG A 123 -17.68 6.13 7.95
N ARG A 124 -17.08 5.24 8.71
CA ARG A 124 -15.71 5.36 9.17
C ARG A 124 -14.96 4.08 8.87
N TRP A 125 -13.70 4.23 8.53
CA TRP A 125 -12.81 3.11 8.31
C TRP A 125 -11.51 3.33 9.09
N MET A 126 -10.94 2.27 9.61
CA MET A 126 -9.54 2.20 9.99
C MET A 126 -8.78 1.52 8.86
N GLU A 127 -7.75 2.17 8.39
CA GLU A 127 -7.02 1.72 7.21
C GLU A 127 -5.52 1.73 7.45
N SER A 128 -4.84 0.78 6.82
CA SER A 128 -3.39 0.72 6.80
C SER A 128 -2.91 0.23 5.44
N ALA A 129 -1.72 0.68 5.04
CA ALA A 129 -1.09 0.28 3.80
C ALA A 129 0.39 0.00 4.01
N ALA A 130 0.90 -1.02 3.30
CA ALA A 130 2.32 -1.17 3.04
C ALA A 130 2.64 -0.64 1.64
N LEU A 131 3.80 0.01 1.50
CA LEU A 131 4.26 0.59 0.25
C LEU A 131 5.67 0.13 -0.05
N ARG A 132 5.95 -0.04 -1.33
CA ARG A 132 7.26 -0.35 -1.87
C ARG A 132 7.76 0.80 -2.75
N ARG A 133 9.04 1.13 -2.63
CA ARG A 133 9.69 2.11 -3.50
C ARG A 133 10.13 1.45 -4.79
N SER A 134 9.86 2.10 -5.91
CA SER A 134 10.33 1.73 -7.25
C SER A 134 11.07 2.91 -7.89
N SER A 135 11.61 2.71 -9.09
CA SER A 135 12.18 3.81 -9.89
C SER A 135 11.15 4.89 -10.25
N ALA A 136 9.86 4.52 -10.29
CA ALA A 136 8.75 5.45 -10.55
C ALA A 136 8.18 6.10 -9.28
N GLY A 137 8.76 5.84 -8.10
CA GLY A 137 8.31 6.36 -6.81
C GLY A 137 7.64 5.31 -5.91
N TRP A 138 6.94 5.78 -4.89
CA TRP A 138 6.23 4.91 -3.95
C TRP A 138 4.94 4.38 -4.57
N ARG A 139 4.68 3.07 -4.36
CA ARG A 139 3.45 2.40 -4.77
C ARG A 139 2.88 1.59 -3.62
N VAL A 140 1.56 1.57 -3.50
CA VAL A 140 0.87 0.75 -2.51
C VAL A 140 0.98 -0.72 -2.94
N GLU A 141 1.47 -1.54 -2.03
CA GLU A 141 1.65 -2.99 -2.20
C GLU A 141 0.56 -3.78 -1.50
N PHE A 142 0.11 -3.25 -0.36
CA PHE A 142 -0.92 -3.86 0.45
C PHE A 142 -1.84 -2.78 1.04
N LEU A 143 -3.13 -3.05 1.07
CA LEU A 143 -4.15 -2.25 1.75
C LEU A 143 -4.95 -3.15 2.70
N HIS A 144 -5.15 -2.71 3.92
CA HIS A 144 -6.14 -3.28 4.82
C HIS A 144 -7.14 -2.19 5.22
N SER A 145 -8.41 -2.47 5.02
CA SER A 145 -9.51 -1.57 5.36
C SER A 145 -10.53 -2.28 6.23
N THR A 146 -10.94 -1.64 7.32
CA THR A 146 -11.93 -2.15 8.25
C THR A 146 -12.98 -1.08 8.49
N VAL A 147 -14.24 -1.38 8.18
CA VAL A 147 -15.38 -0.54 8.53
C VAL A 147 -15.56 -0.53 10.04
N ILE A 148 -15.60 0.66 10.65
CA ILE A 148 -15.90 0.82 12.08
C ILE A 148 -17.40 0.82 12.25
N ALA A 149 -17.92 -0.14 13.02
CA ALA A 149 -19.34 -0.16 13.38
C ALA A 149 -19.71 1.10 14.19
N PRO A 150 -20.90 1.68 13.97
CA PRO A 150 -21.40 2.74 14.83
C PRO A 150 -21.42 2.25 16.29
N SER A 151 -21.01 3.12 17.22
CA SER A 151 -21.17 2.80 18.64
C SER A 151 -22.66 2.57 18.95
N PRO A 152 -23.02 1.53 19.72
CA PRO A 152 -24.40 1.38 20.15
C PRO A 152 -24.85 2.65 20.88
N THR A 153 -25.94 3.24 20.44
CA THR A 153 -26.60 4.35 21.16
C THR A 153 -27.03 3.80 22.54
N LYS A 154 -26.49 4.40 23.61
CA LYS A 154 -26.93 4.14 24.99
C LYS A 154 -28.35 4.69 25.19
#